data_ea083c46ea560bda08aad2f916c6a6d8
#
_entry.id   ea083c46ea560bda08aad2f916c6a6d8
#
_cell.length_a   1.000
_cell.length_b   1.000
_cell.length_c   1.000
_cell.angle_alpha   90.00
_cell.angle_beta   90.00
_cell.angle_gamma   90.00
#
_symmetry.space_group_name_H-M   'P 1'
#
loop_
_entity.id
_entity.type
_entity.pdbx_description
1 polymer ?
#
loop_
_entity_poly.entity_id
_entity_poly.type
_entity_poly.pdbx_seq_one_letter_code
_entity_poly.pdbx_strand_id
1 'polypeptide(L)'
;LDRVFRIFKKLIFSLGLVSFLFIAIIITYYYTSNLQKKFSVTAIVMQVNDKVLDKYIGFNIRNAGKYFEILNLNLFKKFQVSSLEKVYLKIDQKTILGLELQRKIKSENNGELTDQEKLMLPAKIHYNGKKFNIKMRTKGARLAHYADKDQTSYKIDIRGEKRLWGMEEFSFQKPITKNYTYEYLFHNLLGHVGLAKVKYFFVNLYINDQNSGVYAVEESFSKEIIERQNRRNGPIFST
;
A
#
# COMPACT_ATOMS: atom_id res chain seq x y z
N LEU A 1 -47.54 -16.82 32.17
CA LEU A 1 -47.17 -16.97 30.72
C LEU A 1 -47.02 -15.59 30.07
N ASP A 2 -47.94 -14.65 30.25
CA ASP A 2 -47.93 -13.31 29.63
C ASP A 2 -46.75 -12.41 30.00
N ARG A 3 -46.21 -12.58 31.21
CA ARG A 3 -45.06 -11.78 31.67
C ARG A 3 -43.76 -12.23 30.98
N VAL A 4 -43.60 -13.52 30.77
CA VAL A 4 -42.47 -14.13 30.07
C VAL A 4 -42.52 -13.75 28.59
N PHE A 5 -43.71 -13.80 27.99
CA PHE A 5 -43.90 -13.44 26.57
C PHE A 5 -43.61 -11.95 26.28
N ARG A 6 -43.98 -11.06 27.24
CA ARG A 6 -43.65 -9.62 27.13
C ARG A 6 -42.13 -9.35 27.24
N ILE A 7 -41.45 -10.07 28.12
CA ILE A 7 -39.99 -9.95 28.27
C ILE A 7 -39.32 -10.44 27.00
N PHE A 8 -39.76 -11.58 26.45
CA PHE A 8 -39.22 -12.15 25.21
C PHE A 8 -39.43 -11.21 24.02
N LYS A 9 -40.59 -10.60 23.87
CA LYS A 9 -40.89 -9.58 22.85
C LYS A 9 -39.99 -8.34 22.96
N LYS A 10 -39.76 -7.85 24.19
CA LYS A 10 -38.84 -6.73 24.42
C LYS A 10 -37.39 -7.10 24.10
N LEU A 11 -36.96 -8.32 24.37
CA LEU A 11 -35.61 -8.79 24.09
C LEU A 11 -35.38 -8.90 22.55
N ILE A 12 -36.34 -9.46 21.81
CA ILE A 12 -36.28 -9.56 20.36
C ILE A 12 -36.27 -8.15 19.73
N PHE A 13 -37.09 -7.23 20.24
CA PHE A 13 -37.13 -5.86 19.74
C PHE A 13 -35.81 -5.12 20.01
N SER A 14 -35.20 -5.29 21.19
CA SER A 14 -33.92 -4.69 21.51
C SER A 14 -32.77 -5.27 20.66
N LEU A 15 -32.76 -6.58 20.44
CA LEU A 15 -31.80 -7.24 19.56
C LEU A 15 -31.94 -6.77 18.11
N GLY A 16 -33.18 -6.60 17.63
CA GLY A 16 -33.47 -6.04 16.29
C GLY A 16 -32.98 -4.58 16.16
N LEU A 17 -33.17 -3.76 17.19
CA LEU A 17 -32.71 -2.37 17.21
C LEU A 17 -31.18 -2.29 17.20
N VAL A 18 -30.49 -3.13 17.98
CA VAL A 18 -29.03 -3.19 18.02
C VAL A 18 -28.46 -3.66 16.68
N SER A 19 -29.05 -4.66 16.05
CA SER A 19 -28.62 -5.13 14.72
C SER A 19 -28.86 -4.06 13.65
N PHE A 20 -29.98 -3.34 13.70
CA PHE A 20 -30.26 -2.24 12.78
C PHE A 20 -29.27 -1.08 12.93
N LEU A 21 -28.94 -0.70 14.16
CA LEU A 21 -27.92 0.31 14.44
C LEU A 21 -26.54 -0.12 13.94
N PHE A 22 -26.20 -1.40 14.09
CA PHE A 22 -24.94 -1.95 13.61
C PHE A 22 -24.85 -1.92 12.07
N ILE A 23 -25.94 -2.28 11.39
CA ILE A 23 -26.04 -2.19 9.93
C ILE A 23 -25.99 -0.73 9.46
N ALA A 24 -26.67 0.19 10.13
CA ALA A 24 -26.62 1.62 9.82
C ALA A 24 -25.19 2.19 9.98
N ILE A 25 -24.46 1.79 11.02
CA ILE A 25 -23.05 2.18 11.21
C ILE A 25 -22.17 1.63 10.10
N ILE A 26 -22.37 0.38 9.69
CA ILE A 26 -21.61 -0.24 8.57
C ILE A 26 -21.91 0.48 7.26
N ILE A 27 -23.17 0.78 6.97
CA ILE A 27 -23.57 1.50 5.76
C ILE A 27 -23.01 2.93 5.78
N THR A 28 -23.08 3.63 6.90
CA THR A 28 -22.52 4.98 7.06
C THR A 28 -21.01 4.96 6.91
N TYR A 29 -20.33 3.97 7.47
CA TYR A 29 -18.88 3.77 7.30
C TYR A 29 -18.52 3.47 5.82
N TYR A 30 -19.28 2.61 5.16
CA TYR A 30 -19.08 2.30 3.73
C TYR A 30 -19.31 3.53 2.85
N TYR A 31 -20.35 4.33 3.12
CA TYR A 31 -20.61 5.58 2.41
C TYR A 31 -19.57 6.66 2.70
N THR A 32 -19.12 6.82 3.94
CA THR A 32 -18.10 7.80 4.31
C THR A 32 -16.71 7.42 3.83
N SER A 33 -16.37 6.13 3.74
CA SER A 33 -15.10 5.67 3.15
C SER A 33 -15.05 5.88 1.63
N ASN A 34 -16.19 5.84 0.95
CA ASN A 34 -16.31 6.18 -0.48
C ASN A 34 -16.40 7.69 -0.74
N LEU A 35 -16.78 8.48 0.25
CA LEU A 35 -16.85 9.94 0.20
C LEU A 35 -15.61 10.61 0.78
N GLN A 36 -14.40 10.05 0.60
CA GLN A 36 -13.13 10.67 1.01
C GLN A 36 -12.87 12.02 0.30
N LYS A 37 -13.86 12.90 0.36
CA LYS A 37 -13.66 14.33 0.18
C LYS A 37 -14.21 15.03 1.41
N LYS A 38 -13.29 15.56 2.19
CA LYS A 38 -13.47 16.56 3.26
C LYS A 38 -13.78 16.02 4.67
N PHE A 39 -12.79 16.25 5.49
CA PHE A 39 -12.84 16.54 6.92
C PHE A 39 -13.19 15.38 7.87
N SER A 40 -12.16 14.89 8.55
CA SER A 40 -12.11 14.94 10.01
C SER A 40 -13.20 14.23 10.84
N VAL A 41 -14.22 13.61 10.25
CA VAL A 41 -15.12 12.77 11.04
C VAL A 41 -14.34 11.59 11.61
N THR A 42 -13.42 11.03 10.85
CA THR A 42 -12.51 9.97 11.32
C THR A 42 -11.58 10.48 12.44
N ALA A 43 -11.09 11.72 12.34
CA ALA A 43 -10.26 12.32 13.39
C ALA A 43 -11.08 12.66 14.63
N ILE A 44 -12.31 13.14 14.47
CA ILE A 44 -13.25 13.42 15.59
C ILE A 44 -13.69 12.11 16.24
N VAL A 45 -14.06 11.11 15.46
CA VAL A 45 -14.44 9.77 15.96
C VAL A 45 -13.24 9.09 16.64
N MET A 46 -12.03 9.23 16.09
CA MET A 46 -10.80 8.73 16.74
C MET A 46 -10.50 9.50 18.04
N GLN A 47 -10.70 10.81 18.06
CA GLN A 47 -10.44 11.62 19.25
C GLN A 47 -11.47 11.43 20.37
N VAL A 48 -12.73 11.19 20.02
CA VAL A 48 -13.80 10.79 20.97
C VAL A 48 -13.55 9.37 21.49
N ASN A 49 -13.09 8.46 20.65
CA ASN A 49 -12.79 7.08 21.03
C ASN A 49 -11.63 6.97 22.01
N ASP A 50 -10.53 7.68 21.80
CA ASP A 50 -9.36 7.61 22.69
C ASP A 50 -9.66 8.10 24.12
N LYS A 51 -10.68 8.97 24.31
CA LYS A 51 -11.01 9.55 25.62
C LYS A 51 -12.21 8.91 26.32
N VAL A 52 -13.16 8.38 25.60
CA VAL A 52 -14.44 7.95 26.15
C VAL A 52 -14.65 6.44 26.09
N LEU A 53 -14.42 5.82 24.92
CA LEU A 53 -14.72 4.40 24.73
C LEU A 53 -13.66 3.47 25.32
N ASP A 54 -12.37 3.85 25.26
CA ASP A 54 -11.29 3.04 25.85
C ASP A 54 -11.44 3.00 27.39
N LYS A 55 -11.91 4.12 27.98
CA LYS A 55 -12.14 4.23 29.43
C LYS A 55 -13.34 3.44 29.93
N TYR A 56 -14.40 3.30 29.13
CA TYR A 56 -15.68 2.72 29.59
C TYR A 56 -15.98 1.32 29.05
N ILE A 57 -15.41 0.94 27.91
CA ILE A 57 -15.75 -0.32 27.23
C ILE A 57 -14.50 -1.19 26.96
N GLY A 58 -13.29 -0.66 27.15
CA GLY A 58 -12.03 -1.36 26.83
C GLY A 58 -11.89 -1.69 25.34
N PHE A 59 -12.70 -1.02 24.49
CA PHE A 59 -12.73 -1.25 23.05
C PHE A 59 -12.00 -0.12 22.32
N ASN A 60 -10.81 -0.45 21.81
CA ASN A 60 -9.99 0.51 21.09
C ASN A 60 -10.29 0.44 19.59
N ILE A 61 -10.89 1.51 19.01
CA ILE A 61 -11.21 1.59 17.58
C ILE A 61 -9.94 1.49 16.71
N ARG A 62 -8.75 1.86 17.19
CA ARG A 62 -7.50 1.60 16.48
C ARG A 62 -7.25 0.10 16.28
N ASN A 63 -7.60 -0.69 17.28
CA ASN A 63 -7.54 -2.15 17.17
C ASN A 63 -8.69 -2.70 16.32
N ALA A 64 -9.90 -2.10 16.40
CA ALA A 64 -11.00 -2.44 15.50
C ALA A 64 -10.66 -2.17 14.04
N GLY A 65 -9.96 -1.06 13.72
CA GLY A 65 -9.42 -0.80 12.38
C GLY A 65 -8.50 -1.92 11.90
N LYS A 66 -7.58 -2.41 12.74
CA LYS A 66 -6.75 -3.58 12.43
C LYS A 66 -7.56 -4.85 12.23
N TYR A 67 -8.58 -5.09 13.05
CA TYR A 67 -9.48 -6.25 12.88
C TYR A 67 -10.34 -6.10 11.63
N PHE A 68 -10.79 -4.90 11.28
CA PHE A 68 -11.50 -4.62 10.01
C PHE A 68 -10.57 -4.75 8.80
N GLU A 69 -9.34 -4.28 8.86
CA GLU A 69 -8.33 -4.53 7.83
C GLU A 69 -8.05 -6.03 7.67
N ILE A 70 -7.92 -6.77 8.76
CA ILE A 70 -7.71 -8.23 8.75
C ILE A 70 -8.94 -8.96 8.20
N LEU A 71 -10.15 -8.55 8.58
CA LEU A 71 -11.41 -9.11 8.07
C LEU A 71 -11.61 -8.76 6.59
N ASN A 72 -11.42 -7.52 6.19
CA ASN A 72 -11.49 -7.09 4.79
C ASN A 72 -10.39 -7.78 3.96
N LEU A 73 -9.15 -7.87 4.45
CA LEU A 73 -8.08 -8.58 3.78
C LEU A 73 -8.40 -10.09 3.63
N ASN A 74 -9.04 -10.71 4.60
CA ASN A 74 -9.44 -12.13 4.51
C ASN A 74 -10.64 -12.35 3.58
N LEU A 75 -11.61 -11.44 3.56
CA LEU A 75 -12.73 -11.48 2.61
C LEU A 75 -12.23 -11.17 1.19
N PHE A 76 -11.40 -10.15 1.01
CA PHE A 76 -10.80 -9.83 -0.29
C PHE A 76 -9.79 -10.89 -0.75
N LYS A 77 -9.02 -11.50 0.15
CA LYS A 77 -8.18 -12.67 -0.20
C LYS A 77 -9.00 -13.81 -0.78
N LYS A 78 -10.20 -14.06 -0.28
CA LYS A 78 -11.08 -15.12 -0.78
C LYS A 78 -11.64 -14.82 -2.17
N PHE A 79 -11.77 -13.54 -2.55
CA PHE A 79 -12.35 -13.09 -3.83
C PHE A 79 -11.32 -12.68 -4.90
N GLN A 80 -10.07 -12.36 -4.55
CA GLN A 80 -9.09 -11.78 -5.48
C GLN A 80 -7.75 -12.49 -5.59
N VAL A 81 -7.53 -13.62 -4.96
CA VAL A 81 -6.20 -14.25 -4.87
C VAL A 81 -5.69 -14.86 -6.17
N SER A 82 -6.45 -14.82 -7.26
CA SER A 82 -6.06 -15.59 -8.45
C SER A 82 -5.28 -14.85 -9.53
N SER A 83 -5.01 -13.55 -9.44
CA SER A 83 -4.52 -12.82 -10.62
C SER A 83 -3.31 -11.89 -10.46
N LEU A 84 -2.78 -11.66 -9.26
CA LEU A 84 -1.57 -10.86 -9.16
C LEU A 84 -0.34 -11.64 -9.59
N GLU A 85 0.43 -11.06 -10.52
CA GLU A 85 1.69 -11.64 -10.99
C GLU A 85 2.68 -11.81 -9.83
N LYS A 86 3.38 -12.94 -9.82
CA LYS A 86 4.40 -13.25 -8.81
C LYS A 86 5.76 -12.78 -9.31
N VAL A 87 6.43 -12.00 -8.50
CA VAL A 87 7.79 -11.50 -8.75
C VAL A 87 8.70 -11.98 -7.64
N TYR A 88 9.83 -12.58 -7.99
CA TYR A 88 10.80 -13.11 -7.05
C TYR A 88 12.04 -12.23 -7.04
N LEU A 89 12.31 -11.58 -5.91
CA LEU A 89 13.48 -10.76 -5.67
C LEU A 89 14.49 -11.58 -4.86
N LYS A 90 15.67 -11.82 -5.43
CA LYS A 90 16.76 -12.52 -4.79
C LYS A 90 17.83 -11.53 -4.36
N ILE A 91 18.06 -11.47 -3.07
CA ILE A 91 18.95 -10.52 -2.41
C ILE A 91 19.97 -11.33 -1.60
N ASP A 92 21.25 -11.06 -1.76
CA ASP A 92 22.31 -11.67 -0.96
C ASP A 92 22.42 -11.01 0.44
N GLN A 93 23.13 -11.66 1.35
CA GLN A 93 23.27 -11.19 2.72
C GLN A 93 23.94 -9.80 2.80
N LYS A 94 24.94 -9.54 1.95
CA LYS A 94 25.64 -8.25 1.90
C LYS A 94 24.70 -7.12 1.49
N THR A 95 23.87 -7.36 0.50
CA THR A 95 22.84 -6.40 0.06
C THR A 95 21.75 -6.18 1.11
N ILE A 96 21.32 -7.24 1.81
CA ILE A 96 20.38 -7.11 2.93
C ILE A 96 20.93 -6.18 4.00
N LEU A 97 22.18 -6.39 4.45
CA LEU A 97 22.83 -5.54 5.44
C LEU A 97 22.95 -4.08 4.96
N GLY A 98 23.28 -3.86 3.67
CA GLY A 98 23.35 -2.53 3.09
C GLY A 98 21.99 -1.82 3.06
N LEU A 99 20.91 -2.54 2.75
CA LEU A 99 19.55 -1.99 2.79
C LEU A 99 19.08 -1.68 4.22
N GLU A 100 19.44 -2.51 5.17
CA GLU A 100 19.17 -2.28 6.60
C GLU A 100 19.92 -1.03 7.11
N LEU A 101 21.18 -0.86 6.70
CA LEU A 101 21.95 0.34 7.02
C LEU A 101 21.29 1.60 6.43
N GLN A 102 20.91 1.58 5.16
CA GLN A 102 20.17 2.71 4.54
C GLN A 102 18.87 3.02 5.29
N ARG A 103 18.15 1.99 5.72
CA ARG A 103 16.93 2.16 6.50
C ARG A 103 17.19 2.78 7.87
N LYS A 104 18.28 2.36 8.54
CA LYS A 104 18.70 2.92 9.83
C LYS A 104 19.06 4.41 9.68
N ILE A 105 19.89 4.77 8.70
CA ILE A 105 20.26 6.15 8.39
C ILE A 105 19.01 7.00 8.13
N LYS A 106 18.05 6.52 7.35
CA LYS A 106 16.78 7.22 7.14
C LYS A 106 15.99 7.44 8.41
N SER A 107 16.01 6.47 9.33
CA SER A 107 15.34 6.59 10.62
C SER A 107 15.97 7.69 11.49
N GLU A 108 17.27 7.89 11.37
CA GLU A 108 18.05 8.89 12.11
C GLU A 108 17.98 10.27 11.45
N ASN A 109 17.84 10.35 10.12
CA ASN A 109 17.90 11.57 9.32
C ASN A 109 16.53 11.96 8.71
N ASN A 110 15.42 11.75 9.42
CA ASN A 110 14.08 12.13 8.97
C ASN A 110 13.69 11.59 7.57
N GLY A 111 14.25 10.45 7.19
CA GLY A 111 13.94 9.77 5.91
C GLY A 111 14.88 10.13 4.76
N GLU A 112 15.82 11.01 4.95
CA GLU A 112 16.75 11.45 3.91
C GLU A 112 18.03 10.59 3.90
N LEU A 113 18.58 10.43 2.71
CA LEU A 113 19.89 9.86 2.45
C LEU A 113 20.70 10.91 1.69
N THR A 114 21.94 11.12 2.06
CA THR A 114 22.92 11.87 1.27
C THR A 114 23.22 11.13 -0.06
N ASP A 115 23.80 11.81 -1.02
CA ASP A 115 24.12 11.17 -2.31
C ASP A 115 25.10 10.01 -2.17
N GLN A 116 26.01 10.06 -1.20
CA GLN A 116 26.92 8.96 -0.87
C GLN A 116 26.20 7.74 -0.27
N GLU A 117 25.13 7.98 0.48
CA GLU A 117 24.32 6.93 1.12
C GLU A 117 23.26 6.33 0.19
N LYS A 118 22.93 7.01 -0.92
CA LYS A 118 22.04 6.49 -1.97
C LYS A 118 22.68 5.36 -2.81
N LEU A 119 23.54 4.56 -2.20
CA LEU A 119 24.23 3.46 -2.86
C LEU A 119 23.24 2.45 -3.42
N MET A 120 23.37 2.17 -4.72
CA MET A 120 22.59 1.13 -5.40
C MET A 120 23.29 -0.24 -5.24
N LEU A 121 22.63 -1.17 -4.58
CA LEU A 121 23.14 -2.49 -4.22
C LEU A 121 22.70 -3.57 -5.21
N PRO A 122 23.52 -4.59 -5.52
CA PRO A 122 23.19 -5.60 -6.51
C PRO A 122 22.12 -6.58 -5.99
N ALA A 123 21.22 -6.98 -6.88
CA ALA A 123 20.23 -8.02 -6.63
C ALA A 123 19.77 -8.65 -7.96
N LYS A 124 18.80 -9.58 -7.88
CA LYS A 124 18.25 -10.26 -9.06
C LYS A 124 16.74 -10.35 -8.96
N ILE A 125 16.06 -10.11 -10.09
CA ILE A 125 14.63 -10.39 -10.20
C ILE A 125 14.45 -11.62 -11.10
N HIS A 126 13.60 -12.55 -10.64
CA HIS A 126 13.12 -13.66 -11.45
C HIS A 126 11.63 -13.45 -11.72
N TYR A 127 11.27 -13.42 -12.99
CA TYR A 127 9.91 -13.18 -13.44
C TYR A 127 9.64 -13.93 -14.75
N ASN A 128 8.57 -14.71 -14.81
CA ASN A 128 8.19 -15.53 -15.97
C ASN A 128 9.35 -16.33 -16.57
N GLY A 129 10.09 -17.04 -15.71
CA GLY A 129 11.25 -17.86 -16.12
C GLY A 129 12.49 -17.07 -16.55
N LYS A 130 12.43 -15.74 -16.63
CA LYS A 130 13.54 -14.87 -17.00
C LYS A 130 14.23 -14.31 -15.75
N LYS A 131 15.54 -14.06 -15.88
CA LYS A 131 16.37 -13.48 -14.84
C LYS A 131 16.87 -12.10 -15.26
N PHE A 132 16.73 -11.14 -14.37
CA PHE A 132 17.18 -9.76 -14.54
C PHE A 132 18.21 -9.44 -13.46
N ASN A 133 19.38 -8.98 -13.84
CA ASN A 133 20.34 -8.39 -12.91
C ASN A 133 19.89 -6.95 -12.66
N ILE A 134 19.81 -6.57 -11.40
CA ILE A 134 19.34 -5.26 -10.99
C ILE A 134 20.30 -4.61 -9.99
N LYS A 135 20.16 -3.32 -9.81
CA LYS A 135 20.60 -2.61 -8.63
C LYS A 135 19.38 -2.05 -7.91
N MET A 136 19.45 -2.00 -6.58
CA MET A 136 18.34 -1.56 -5.76
C MET A 136 18.81 -0.75 -4.55
N ARG A 137 17.93 0.10 -4.04
CA ARG A 137 18.11 0.81 -2.77
C ARG A 137 16.76 1.06 -2.11
N THR A 138 16.77 1.47 -0.85
CA THR A 138 15.54 1.90 -0.19
C THR A 138 14.98 3.18 -0.83
N LYS A 139 13.65 3.25 -1.02
CA LYS A 139 12.95 4.41 -1.61
C LYS A 139 12.15 5.16 -0.56
N GLY A 140 11.91 6.45 -0.82
CA GLY A 140 11.00 7.34 -0.09
C GLY A 140 11.59 7.95 1.18
N ALA A 141 11.30 9.22 1.40
CA ALA A 141 11.67 9.95 2.61
C ALA A 141 10.64 9.79 3.73
N ARG A 142 9.37 9.54 3.39
CA ARG A 142 8.30 9.39 4.40
C ARG A 142 8.49 8.10 5.20
N LEU A 143 8.24 8.16 6.50
CA LEU A 143 8.36 7.03 7.44
C LEU A 143 7.64 5.76 6.96
N ALA A 144 6.47 5.90 6.34
CA ALA A 144 5.70 4.78 5.80
C ALA A 144 6.46 3.90 4.79
N HIS A 145 7.52 4.41 4.14
CA HIS A 145 8.31 3.63 3.17
C HIS A 145 9.33 2.69 3.82
N TYR A 146 9.78 2.96 5.05
CA TYR A 146 10.91 2.25 5.65
C TYR A 146 10.74 1.86 7.13
N ALA A 147 9.67 2.31 7.81
CA ALA A 147 9.45 1.99 9.23
C ALA A 147 9.27 0.50 9.48
N ASP A 148 8.63 -0.20 8.55
CA ASP A 148 8.36 -1.63 8.66
C ASP A 148 9.50 -2.42 7.99
N LYS A 149 10.08 -3.38 8.75
CA LYS A 149 11.17 -4.24 8.24
C LYS A 149 10.69 -5.18 7.14
N ASP A 150 9.49 -5.69 7.29
CA ASP A 150 8.95 -6.74 6.42
C ASP A 150 8.44 -6.19 5.09
N GLN A 151 8.13 -4.90 5.05
CA GLN A 151 7.66 -4.22 3.84
C GLN A 151 8.34 -2.86 3.65
N THR A 152 9.55 -2.85 3.16
CA THR A 152 10.27 -1.62 2.76
C THR A 152 10.03 -1.31 1.27
N SER A 153 9.93 -0.03 0.92
CA SER A 153 9.86 0.40 -0.49
C SER A 153 11.26 0.46 -1.11
N TYR A 154 11.38 0.00 -2.36
CA TYR A 154 12.65 -0.09 -3.06
C TYR A 154 12.64 0.67 -4.39
N LYS A 155 13.72 1.37 -4.71
CA LYS A 155 14.02 1.81 -6.09
C LYS A 155 14.80 0.69 -6.77
N ILE A 156 14.42 0.38 -8.02
CA ILE A 156 15.00 -0.68 -8.84
C ILE A 156 15.54 -0.07 -10.13
N ASP A 157 16.72 -0.49 -10.51
CA ASP A 157 17.41 -0.16 -11.76
C ASP A 157 17.81 -1.48 -12.44
N ILE A 158 17.29 -1.74 -13.63
CA ILE A 158 17.61 -2.93 -14.44
C ILE A 158 18.96 -2.73 -15.12
N ARG A 159 19.82 -3.72 -15.02
CA ARG A 159 21.17 -3.64 -15.62
C ARG A 159 21.23 -4.26 -17.02
N GLY A 160 21.95 -3.57 -17.90
CA GLY A 160 22.11 -3.98 -19.29
C GLY A 160 20.93 -3.52 -20.17
N GLU A 161 20.80 -4.12 -21.36
CA GLU A 161 19.79 -3.73 -22.37
C GLU A 161 18.39 -4.30 -22.12
N LYS A 162 18.23 -5.14 -21.09
CA LYS A 162 16.95 -5.75 -20.76
C LYS A 162 16.00 -4.74 -20.13
N ARG A 163 14.72 -4.95 -20.38
CA ARG A 163 13.62 -4.19 -19.76
C ARG A 163 12.65 -5.16 -19.09
N LEU A 164 12.20 -4.83 -17.91
CA LEU A 164 11.12 -5.56 -17.23
C LEU A 164 9.85 -4.72 -17.35
N TRP A 165 8.80 -5.32 -17.90
CA TRP A 165 7.55 -4.61 -18.27
C TRP A 165 7.76 -3.39 -19.19
N GLY A 166 8.89 -3.38 -19.96
CA GLY A 166 9.28 -2.24 -20.79
C GLY A 166 9.80 -1.04 -20.00
N MET A 167 10.27 -1.26 -18.77
CA MET A 167 10.87 -0.24 -17.91
C MET A 167 12.32 -0.59 -17.60
N GLU A 168 13.17 0.42 -17.51
CA GLU A 168 14.55 0.34 -17.04
C GLU A 168 14.61 0.61 -15.55
N GLU A 169 13.94 1.67 -15.12
CA GLU A 169 13.81 2.06 -13.73
C GLU A 169 12.37 2.05 -13.25
N PHE A 170 12.14 1.51 -12.07
CA PHE A 170 10.84 1.51 -11.39
C PHE A 170 11.02 1.36 -9.88
N SER A 171 9.92 1.36 -9.16
CA SER A 171 9.93 1.16 -7.72
C SER A 171 8.94 0.09 -7.30
N PHE A 172 9.34 -0.72 -6.33
CA PHE A 172 8.39 -1.47 -5.52
C PHE A 172 8.00 -0.62 -4.33
N GLN A 173 6.72 -0.31 -4.19
CA GLN A 173 6.20 0.51 -3.10
C GLN A 173 5.15 -0.22 -2.30
N LYS A 174 5.13 0.04 -0.99
CA LYS A 174 4.02 -0.40 -0.15
C LYS A 174 2.75 0.31 -0.59
N PRO A 175 1.65 -0.39 -0.83
CA PRO A 175 0.40 0.24 -1.27
C PRO A 175 -0.09 1.34 -0.33
N ILE A 176 0.11 1.17 1.00
CA ILE A 176 -0.29 2.15 2.01
C ILE A 176 0.38 3.51 1.83
N THR A 177 1.59 3.59 1.24
CA THR A 177 2.32 4.85 1.04
C THR A 177 1.62 5.80 0.07
N LYS A 178 0.70 5.26 -0.72
CA LYS A 178 -0.07 5.95 -1.76
C LYS A 178 -1.58 5.69 -1.62
N ASN A 179 -2.07 5.54 -0.39
CA ASN A 179 -3.48 5.24 -0.09
C ASN A 179 -4.03 4.07 -0.93
N TYR A 180 -3.25 2.97 -0.99
CA TYR A 180 -3.59 1.72 -1.68
C TYR A 180 -3.81 1.88 -3.20
N THR A 181 -5.04 2.10 -3.63
CA THR A 181 -5.40 2.16 -5.05
C THR A 181 -5.45 3.57 -5.63
N TYR A 182 -5.18 4.60 -4.83
CA TYR A 182 -5.35 6.00 -5.26
C TYR A 182 -4.48 6.36 -6.47
N GLU A 183 -3.19 6.08 -6.41
CA GLU A 183 -2.26 6.33 -7.53
C GLU A 183 -2.60 5.49 -8.77
N TYR A 184 -3.06 4.25 -8.58
CA TYR A 184 -3.53 3.41 -9.68
C TYR A 184 -4.70 4.07 -10.42
N LEU A 185 -5.71 4.53 -9.68
CA LEU A 185 -6.86 5.22 -10.24
C LEU A 185 -6.47 6.55 -10.89
N PHE A 186 -5.58 7.31 -10.24
CA PHE A 186 -5.09 8.59 -10.76
C PHE A 186 -4.37 8.42 -12.11
N HIS A 187 -3.43 7.49 -12.23
CA HIS A 187 -2.73 7.24 -13.49
C HIS A 187 -3.65 6.69 -14.59
N ASN A 188 -4.66 5.88 -14.23
CA ASN A 188 -5.67 5.45 -15.19
C ASN A 188 -6.51 6.64 -15.70
N LEU A 189 -6.90 7.55 -14.81
CA LEU A 189 -7.62 8.76 -15.18
C LEU A 189 -6.76 9.66 -16.08
N LEU A 190 -5.49 9.90 -15.74
CA LEU A 190 -4.58 10.66 -16.61
C LEU A 190 -4.51 10.06 -18.01
N GLY A 191 -4.42 8.74 -18.13
CA GLY A 191 -4.44 8.06 -19.43
C GLY A 191 -5.75 8.23 -20.18
N HIS A 192 -6.88 8.22 -19.48
CA HIS A 192 -8.20 8.40 -20.08
C HIS A 192 -8.39 9.81 -20.66
N VAL A 193 -7.88 10.84 -19.97
CA VAL A 193 -7.93 12.24 -20.46
C VAL A 193 -6.77 12.60 -21.39
N GLY A 194 -5.96 11.62 -21.83
CA GLY A 194 -4.88 11.84 -22.78
C GLY A 194 -3.64 12.52 -22.19
N LEU A 195 -3.48 12.58 -20.87
CA LEU A 195 -2.30 13.12 -20.21
C LEU A 195 -1.20 12.07 -20.06
N ALA A 196 0.05 12.52 -19.87
CA ALA A 196 1.17 11.62 -19.62
C ALA A 196 0.96 10.86 -18.30
N LYS A 197 1.15 9.53 -18.36
CA LYS A 197 1.00 8.66 -17.19
C LYS A 197 2.20 7.72 -17.06
N VAL A 198 2.53 7.36 -15.83
CA VAL A 198 3.46 6.27 -15.54
C VAL A 198 2.71 4.93 -15.52
N LYS A 199 3.41 3.83 -15.73
CA LYS A 199 2.88 2.51 -15.44
C LYS A 199 2.78 2.35 -13.94
N TYR A 200 1.58 2.00 -13.47
CA TYR A 200 1.31 1.75 -12.05
C TYR A 200 0.39 0.53 -11.94
N PHE A 201 0.86 -0.53 -11.30
CA PHE A 201 0.11 -1.77 -11.13
C PHE A 201 0.60 -2.53 -9.90
N PHE A 202 -0.06 -3.63 -9.54
CA PHE A 202 0.26 -4.39 -8.34
C PHE A 202 0.80 -5.77 -8.68
N VAL A 203 1.72 -6.26 -7.83
CA VAL A 203 2.30 -7.59 -7.91
C VAL A 203 2.38 -8.22 -6.52
N ASN A 204 2.46 -9.56 -6.46
CA ASN A 204 2.88 -10.28 -5.27
C ASN A 204 4.40 -10.40 -5.27
N LEU A 205 5.07 -9.75 -4.33
CA LEU A 205 6.53 -9.77 -4.22
C LEU A 205 6.97 -10.86 -3.25
N TYR A 206 7.91 -11.68 -3.70
CA TYR A 206 8.60 -12.68 -2.89
C TYR A 206 10.05 -12.25 -2.75
N ILE A 207 10.53 -12.06 -1.53
CA ILE A 207 11.92 -11.73 -1.22
C ILE A 207 12.59 -12.98 -0.64
N ASN A 208 13.61 -13.49 -1.33
CA ASN A 208 14.29 -14.74 -0.96
C ASN A 208 13.30 -15.89 -0.66
N ASP A 209 12.32 -16.06 -1.53
CA ASP A 209 11.24 -17.05 -1.49
C ASP A 209 10.19 -16.84 -0.38
N GLN A 210 10.34 -15.84 0.47
CA GLN A 210 9.35 -15.46 1.45
C GLN A 210 8.34 -14.49 0.83
N ASN A 211 7.06 -14.75 1.04
CA ASN A 211 6.01 -13.86 0.54
C ASN A 211 5.99 -12.56 1.36
N SER A 212 6.42 -11.46 0.74
CA SER A 212 6.40 -10.11 1.33
C SER A 212 5.08 -9.38 1.10
N GLY A 213 4.12 -9.99 0.38
CA GLY A 213 2.80 -9.45 0.15
C GLY A 213 2.68 -8.63 -1.13
N VAL A 214 1.63 -7.82 -1.18
CA VAL A 214 1.31 -6.99 -2.34
C VAL A 214 2.18 -5.74 -2.35
N TYR A 215 2.81 -5.48 -3.50
CA TYR A 215 3.55 -4.26 -3.79
C TYR A 215 2.97 -3.56 -5.01
N ALA A 216 2.96 -2.23 -4.98
CA ALA A 216 2.75 -1.43 -6.16
C ALA A 216 4.07 -1.30 -6.94
N VAL A 217 3.99 -1.50 -8.24
CA VAL A 217 5.07 -1.17 -9.19
C VAL A 217 4.77 0.20 -9.78
N GLU A 218 5.70 1.14 -9.60
CA GLU A 218 5.59 2.49 -10.15
C GLU A 218 6.79 2.76 -11.06
N GLU A 219 6.52 3.05 -12.32
CA GLU A 219 7.54 3.45 -13.31
C GLU A 219 8.23 4.75 -12.87
N SER A 220 9.56 4.82 -12.97
CA SER A 220 10.28 6.07 -12.76
C SER A 220 10.06 7.02 -13.93
N PHE A 221 9.95 8.31 -13.65
CA PHE A 221 9.89 9.32 -14.72
C PHE A 221 11.18 9.31 -15.51
N SER A 222 11.07 8.99 -16.80
CA SER A 222 12.19 8.82 -17.72
C SER A 222 11.77 9.15 -19.15
N LYS A 223 12.76 9.18 -20.03
CA LYS A 223 12.54 9.41 -21.47
C LYS A 223 11.61 8.35 -22.09
N GLU A 224 11.68 7.11 -21.62
CA GLU A 224 10.86 6.01 -22.12
C GLU A 224 9.36 6.26 -21.96
N ILE A 225 8.93 7.01 -20.94
CA ILE A 225 7.52 7.40 -20.77
C ILE A 225 7.07 8.26 -21.94
N ILE A 226 7.90 9.23 -22.33
CA ILE A 226 7.62 10.18 -23.40
C ILE A 226 7.58 9.46 -24.75
N GLU A 227 8.58 8.64 -25.04
CA GLU A 227 8.69 7.84 -26.26
C GLU A 227 7.54 6.85 -26.41
N ARG A 228 7.22 6.10 -25.36
CA ARG A 228 6.13 5.12 -25.35
C ARG A 228 4.74 5.74 -25.59
N GLN A 229 4.57 7.00 -25.21
CA GLN A 229 3.31 7.71 -25.39
C GLN A 229 3.31 8.62 -26.62
N ASN A 230 4.31 8.47 -27.52
CA ASN A 230 4.46 9.26 -28.75
C ASN A 230 4.39 10.77 -28.53
N ARG A 231 5.00 11.24 -27.43
CA ARG A 231 5.02 12.65 -27.08
C ARG A 231 6.32 13.30 -27.55
N ARG A 232 6.26 14.61 -27.78
CA ARG A 232 7.44 15.39 -28.13
C ARG A 232 8.47 15.30 -27.00
N ASN A 233 9.73 15.12 -27.39
CA ASN A 233 10.87 15.18 -26.48
C ASN A 233 10.97 16.59 -25.89
N GLY A 234 11.08 16.68 -24.58
CA GLY A 234 11.20 17.94 -23.85
C GLY A 234 11.74 17.71 -22.43
N PRO A 235 12.10 18.77 -21.72
CA PRO A 235 12.58 18.63 -20.34
C PRO A 235 11.46 18.11 -19.43
N ILE A 236 11.84 17.20 -18.52
CA ILE A 236 10.98 16.69 -17.46
C ILE A 236 11.38 17.41 -16.18
N PHE A 237 10.47 18.16 -15.61
CA PHE A 237 10.67 18.83 -14.32
C PHE A 237 10.01 18.01 -13.22
N SER A 238 10.72 17.79 -12.11
CA SER A 238 10.16 17.27 -10.86
C SER A 238 10.17 18.38 -9.82
N THR A 239 9.09 18.52 -9.10
CA THR A 239 8.98 19.36 -7.89
C THR A 239 9.38 18.58 -6.66
#